data_0b83ea78fa7676e11f17b8745b01dea0
#
_entry.id   0b83ea78fa7676e11f17b8745b01dea0
#
_cell.length_a   1.000
_cell.length_b   1.000
_cell.length_c   1.000
_cell.angle_alpha   90.00
_cell.angle_beta   90.00
_cell.angle_gamma   90.00
#
_symmetry.space_group_name_H-M   'P 1'
#
loop_
_entity.id
_entity.type
_entity.pdbx_description
1 polymer ?
#
loop_
_entity_poly.entity_id
_entity_poly.type
_entity_poly.pdbx_seq_one_letter_code
_entity_poly.pdbx_strand_id
1 'polypeptide(L)'
;MRSSRRLALLCALLAAARAAAQDPSPLSAGYDAEQRGDWAEAAANYRKALHAGGNTAASVLGLERVFAEINHTDSLLPVLDTVIAERPKDAVFRSVQLRALRMLGRQDEERAAFERWVRDAPRDPTPYRDYARALLEEGRPQTADSVLDRAQRALGSGREFLVETAQLRATMGLWDASARAWRTVVDSAPDLASSSAYALRPTPRPSRDKVRAVFLAPPITLGARRALASVELAWGDANDAWMALSSVRPDSAAVAAWDEFGDAASAQGEWRTAHDAFAAILAVSHAPPPALARLAIRAGDAALRAGDALSALAMTNRALATGIDSGTAARVVLPLKIRALSALGRASDADFTLSAYAKFADDSSRARLTRDVAWGYVRSGDIARAKTAVAAAGLGDDRELAGWLALYAGDLGSARTALRQADAPTADLVTALALLARTRADTAVVVGRAFVDLARGDTASAATQFVAASDVVRDAAPLLLATAARLHTARREDAEAIPLWKKVVEQYADAPEAPEADLEWGRALARGHDVQGAMSRWEHLILTYPSSALVPQARREVEAARGSATS
;
A
#
# COMPACT_ATOMS: atom_id res chain seq x y z
N MET A 1 28.81 42.72 68.20
CA MET A 1 28.48 41.32 68.61
C MET A 1 27.00 40.94 68.58
N ARG A 2 26.06 41.80 68.20
CA ARG A 2 24.58 41.45 68.14
C ARG A 2 24.09 40.99 66.74
N SER A 3 24.85 41.31 65.69
CA SER A 3 24.45 40.93 64.32
C SER A 3 24.83 39.49 63.94
N SER A 4 25.91 38.95 64.46
CA SER A 4 26.36 37.57 64.18
C SER A 4 25.50 36.49 64.83
N ARG A 5 24.88 36.79 65.99
CA ARG A 5 23.94 35.85 66.63
C ARG A 5 22.57 35.73 65.90
N ARG A 6 22.13 36.82 65.23
CA ARG A 6 20.89 36.81 64.46
C ARG A 6 21.06 36.03 63.13
N LEU A 7 22.23 36.13 62.51
CA LEU A 7 22.56 35.38 61.29
C LEU A 7 22.67 33.86 61.58
N ALA A 8 23.33 33.53 62.72
CA ALA A 8 23.46 32.12 63.14
C ALA A 8 22.07 31.47 63.49
N LEU A 9 21.16 32.24 64.07
CA LEU A 9 19.79 31.74 64.34
C LEU A 9 18.96 31.61 63.07
N LEU A 10 19.13 32.51 62.09
CA LEU A 10 18.44 32.42 60.82
C LEU A 10 18.94 31.24 59.99
N CYS A 11 20.27 31.00 60.00
CA CYS A 11 20.86 29.82 59.36
C CYS A 11 20.45 28.51 60.06
N ALA A 12 20.31 28.49 61.37
CA ALA A 12 19.83 27.33 62.11
C ALA A 12 18.33 27.06 61.89
N LEU A 13 17.51 28.13 61.76
CA LEU A 13 16.09 28.00 61.38
C LEU A 13 15.90 27.59 59.93
N LEU A 14 16.74 28.06 58.99
CA LEU A 14 16.77 27.63 57.63
C LEU A 14 17.33 26.21 57.47
N ALA A 15 18.27 25.80 58.28
CA ALA A 15 18.77 24.42 58.34
C ALA A 15 17.74 23.47 58.99
N ALA A 16 17.01 23.92 60.02
CA ALA A 16 15.90 23.16 60.63
C ALA A 16 14.68 23.09 59.70
N ALA A 17 14.39 24.13 58.91
CA ALA A 17 13.39 24.13 57.88
C ALA A 17 13.79 23.25 56.66
N ARG A 18 15.08 23.05 56.44
CA ARG A 18 15.60 22.13 55.41
C ARG A 18 15.77 20.70 55.94
N ALA A 19 15.90 20.50 57.23
CA ALA A 19 15.92 19.18 57.88
C ALA A 19 14.53 18.63 58.17
N ALA A 20 13.47 19.42 58.05
CA ALA A 20 12.14 18.93 57.73
C ALA A 20 12.09 18.57 56.22
N ALA A 21 13.06 17.78 55.76
CA ALA A 21 12.90 16.97 54.54
C ALA A 21 11.59 16.20 54.78
N GLN A 22 10.57 16.58 54.04
CA GLN A 22 9.27 15.94 54.07
C GLN A 22 9.55 14.44 54.02
N ASP A 23 9.20 13.70 55.04
CA ASP A 23 9.15 12.26 54.95
C ASP A 23 8.41 11.92 53.65
N PRO A 24 8.98 11.12 52.80
CA PRO A 24 8.35 10.83 51.49
C PRO A 24 6.90 10.41 51.79
N SER A 25 5.95 10.99 51.07
CA SER A 25 4.57 10.64 51.30
C SER A 25 4.43 9.12 51.23
N PRO A 26 3.54 8.49 52.01
CA PRO A 26 3.39 7.03 51.96
C PRO A 26 3.22 6.48 50.54
N LEU A 27 2.60 7.26 49.64
CA LEU A 27 2.47 6.92 48.23
C LEU A 27 3.82 6.92 47.53
N SER A 28 4.66 7.95 47.74
CA SER A 28 6.01 8.03 47.15
C SER A 28 6.91 6.92 47.71
N ALA A 29 6.87 6.68 49.04
CA ALA A 29 7.62 5.58 49.64
C ALA A 29 7.17 4.20 49.10
N GLY A 30 5.89 4.05 48.74
CA GLY A 30 5.40 2.85 48.06
C GLY A 30 6.00 2.67 46.67
N TYR A 31 6.05 3.73 45.88
CA TYR A 31 6.72 3.72 44.57
C TYR A 31 8.21 3.40 44.66
N ASP A 32 8.93 4.03 45.61
CA ASP A 32 10.37 3.81 45.78
C ASP A 32 10.67 2.37 46.22
N ALA A 33 9.84 1.77 47.06
CA ALA A 33 9.94 0.36 47.45
C ALA A 33 9.62 -0.58 46.29
N GLU A 34 8.60 -0.29 45.48
CA GLU A 34 8.26 -1.02 44.27
C GLU A 34 9.42 -1.03 43.27
N GLN A 35 10.08 0.13 43.05
CA GLN A 35 11.26 0.23 42.18
C GLN A 35 12.47 -0.58 42.65
N ARG A 36 12.59 -0.79 43.97
CA ARG A 36 13.66 -1.62 44.56
C ARG A 36 13.31 -3.12 44.58
N GLY A 37 12.06 -3.50 44.23
CA GLY A 37 11.58 -4.87 44.35
C GLY A 37 11.19 -5.27 45.80
N ASP A 38 11.07 -4.29 46.72
CA ASP A 38 10.69 -4.53 48.10
C ASP A 38 9.16 -4.58 48.22
N TRP A 39 8.57 -5.62 47.65
CA TRP A 39 7.14 -5.77 47.46
C TRP A 39 6.33 -5.69 48.76
N ALA A 40 6.85 -6.27 49.86
CA ALA A 40 6.18 -6.22 51.17
C ALA A 40 6.15 -4.80 51.73
N GLU A 41 7.24 -4.05 51.64
CA GLU A 41 7.35 -2.65 52.02
C GLU A 41 6.46 -1.77 51.15
N ALA A 42 6.47 -2.00 49.81
CA ALA A 42 5.62 -1.30 48.86
C ALA A 42 4.12 -1.47 49.22
N ALA A 43 3.67 -2.71 49.45
CA ALA A 43 2.30 -3.00 49.85
C ALA A 43 1.92 -2.29 51.17
N ALA A 44 2.80 -2.31 52.16
CA ALA A 44 2.59 -1.64 53.43
C ALA A 44 2.44 -0.11 53.29
N ASN A 45 3.29 0.50 52.44
CA ASN A 45 3.26 1.93 52.18
C ASN A 45 2.03 2.34 51.36
N TYR A 46 1.62 1.57 50.36
CA TYR A 46 0.38 1.84 49.61
C TYR A 46 -0.85 1.71 50.49
N ARG A 47 -0.91 0.74 51.44
CA ARG A 47 -1.98 0.65 52.44
C ARG A 47 -1.98 1.87 53.38
N LYS A 48 -0.83 2.33 53.84
CA LYS A 48 -0.71 3.57 54.64
C LYS A 48 -1.22 4.78 53.87
N ALA A 49 -0.84 4.90 52.57
CA ALA A 49 -1.31 5.97 51.70
C ALA A 49 -2.83 5.95 51.53
N LEU A 50 -3.41 4.77 51.40
CA LEU A 50 -4.85 4.58 51.31
C LEU A 50 -5.56 5.04 52.57
N HIS A 51 -5.09 4.63 53.78
CA HIS A 51 -5.64 5.05 55.07
C HIS A 51 -5.45 6.53 55.38
N ALA A 52 -4.40 7.14 54.86
CA ALA A 52 -4.16 8.58 55.01
C ALA A 52 -5.08 9.45 54.14
N GLY A 53 -5.96 8.85 53.33
CA GLY A 53 -6.88 9.59 52.45
C GLY A 53 -6.20 10.29 51.28
N GLY A 54 -5.00 9.87 50.92
CA GLY A 54 -4.25 10.38 49.77
C GLY A 54 -4.86 10.01 48.44
N ASN A 55 -4.03 9.88 47.37
CA ASN A 55 -4.51 9.46 46.05
C ASN A 55 -4.94 7.98 46.07
N THR A 56 -6.23 7.74 46.42
CA THR A 56 -6.82 6.41 46.58
C THR A 56 -6.63 5.54 45.30
N ALA A 57 -6.81 6.13 44.13
CA ALA A 57 -6.66 5.40 42.87
C ALA A 57 -5.21 4.94 42.65
N ALA A 58 -4.23 5.82 42.87
CA ALA A 58 -2.82 5.46 42.74
C ALA A 58 -2.41 4.38 43.76
N SER A 59 -2.93 4.45 44.97
CA SER A 59 -2.65 3.46 46.03
C SER A 59 -3.24 2.08 45.69
N VAL A 60 -4.46 2.03 45.18
CA VAL A 60 -5.10 0.77 44.75
C VAL A 60 -4.38 0.16 43.55
N LEU A 61 -4.02 0.98 42.54
CA LEU A 61 -3.27 0.50 41.37
C LEU A 61 -1.86 0.03 41.78
N GLY A 62 -1.23 0.67 42.76
CA GLY A 62 0.05 0.21 43.33
C GLY A 62 -0.10 -1.15 44.02
N LEU A 63 -1.16 -1.35 44.84
CA LEU A 63 -1.46 -2.63 45.46
C LEU A 63 -1.78 -3.72 44.42
N GLU A 64 -2.49 -3.39 43.35
CA GLU A 64 -2.78 -4.34 42.24
C GLU A 64 -1.47 -4.88 41.64
N ARG A 65 -0.52 -4.01 41.26
CA ARG A 65 0.79 -4.42 40.71
C ARG A 65 1.57 -5.27 41.72
N VAL A 66 1.71 -4.77 42.93
CA VAL A 66 2.52 -5.45 43.96
C VAL A 66 1.94 -6.84 44.30
N PHE A 67 0.63 -6.94 44.46
CA PHE A 67 0.01 -8.23 44.79
C PHE A 67 0.03 -9.20 43.61
N ALA A 68 0.02 -8.72 42.39
CA ALA A 68 0.22 -9.56 41.20
C ALA A 68 1.64 -10.14 41.18
N GLU A 69 2.67 -9.34 41.46
CA GLU A 69 4.08 -9.78 41.48
C GLU A 69 4.37 -10.85 42.57
N ILE A 70 3.75 -10.70 43.76
CA ILE A 70 3.96 -11.67 44.84
C ILE A 70 2.92 -12.80 44.86
N ASN A 71 2.09 -12.90 43.82
CA ASN A 71 1.04 -13.90 43.69
C ASN A 71 -0.01 -13.93 44.84
N HIS A 72 -0.33 -12.75 45.37
CA HIS A 72 -1.27 -12.52 46.45
C HIS A 72 -2.44 -11.62 46.03
N THR A 73 -2.93 -11.76 44.80
CA THR A 73 -4.03 -10.95 44.24
C THR A 73 -5.31 -11.07 45.05
N ASP A 74 -5.54 -12.16 45.75
CA ASP A 74 -6.65 -12.36 46.68
C ASP A 74 -6.70 -11.32 47.81
N SER A 75 -5.55 -10.87 48.30
CA SER A 75 -5.40 -9.84 49.32
C SER A 75 -5.86 -8.43 48.87
N LEU A 76 -6.08 -8.24 47.56
CA LEU A 76 -6.60 -6.98 47.01
C LEU A 76 -8.13 -6.87 47.19
N LEU A 77 -8.85 -8.00 47.15
CA LEU A 77 -10.33 -7.99 47.16
C LEU A 77 -10.93 -7.30 48.37
N PRO A 78 -10.51 -7.55 49.62
CA PRO A 78 -11.05 -6.83 50.81
C PRO A 78 -10.79 -5.32 50.74
N VAL A 79 -9.66 -4.91 50.18
CA VAL A 79 -9.34 -3.48 50.01
C VAL A 79 -10.29 -2.86 48.98
N LEU A 80 -10.54 -3.54 47.87
CA LEU A 80 -11.48 -3.11 46.84
C LEU A 80 -12.90 -3.04 47.36
N ASP A 81 -13.36 -4.02 48.14
CA ASP A 81 -14.70 -4.03 48.73
C ASP A 81 -14.94 -2.78 49.60
N THR A 82 -13.94 -2.38 50.39
CA THR A 82 -14.02 -1.17 51.22
C THR A 82 -14.09 0.09 50.36
N VAL A 83 -13.20 0.22 49.39
CA VAL A 83 -13.11 1.44 48.53
C VAL A 83 -14.34 1.55 47.62
N ILE A 84 -14.83 0.43 47.10
CA ILE A 84 -16.04 0.41 46.26
C ILE A 84 -17.31 0.73 47.10
N ALA A 85 -17.39 0.29 48.37
CA ALA A 85 -18.50 0.65 49.24
C ALA A 85 -18.58 2.18 49.47
N GLU A 86 -17.42 2.84 49.57
CA GLU A 86 -17.35 4.31 49.70
C GLU A 86 -17.61 5.03 48.37
N ARG A 87 -17.19 4.44 47.25
CA ARG A 87 -17.24 5.04 45.90
C ARG A 87 -17.83 4.08 44.87
N PRO A 88 -19.11 3.75 44.95
CA PRO A 88 -19.70 2.65 44.17
C PRO A 88 -19.76 2.87 42.67
N LYS A 89 -19.64 4.13 42.22
CA LYS A 89 -19.66 4.52 40.79
C LYS A 89 -18.26 4.74 40.18
N ASP A 90 -17.19 4.61 40.98
CA ASP A 90 -15.86 4.83 40.48
C ASP A 90 -15.43 3.67 39.60
N ALA A 91 -15.24 3.95 38.31
CA ALA A 91 -14.90 2.96 37.31
C ALA A 91 -13.53 2.32 37.55
N VAL A 92 -12.54 3.07 38.08
CA VAL A 92 -11.19 2.57 38.31
C VAL A 92 -11.19 1.36 39.23
N PHE A 93 -11.84 1.48 40.39
CA PHE A 93 -11.86 0.39 41.38
C PHE A 93 -12.66 -0.81 40.91
N ARG A 94 -13.77 -0.58 40.21
CA ARG A 94 -14.57 -1.64 39.60
C ARG A 94 -13.80 -2.40 38.51
N SER A 95 -13.04 -1.68 37.65
CA SER A 95 -12.17 -2.30 36.63
C SER A 95 -11.07 -3.15 37.28
N VAL A 96 -10.44 -2.64 38.36
CA VAL A 96 -9.46 -3.40 39.15
C VAL A 96 -10.08 -4.65 39.76
N GLN A 97 -11.32 -4.56 40.27
CA GLN A 97 -12.04 -5.72 40.86
C GLN A 97 -12.28 -6.81 39.80
N LEU A 98 -12.73 -6.46 38.61
CA LEU A 98 -12.91 -7.42 37.52
C LEU A 98 -11.60 -8.09 37.15
N ARG A 99 -10.50 -7.31 36.99
CA ARG A 99 -9.17 -7.87 36.67
C ARG A 99 -8.67 -8.82 37.77
N ALA A 100 -8.78 -8.42 39.02
CA ALA A 100 -8.35 -9.25 40.15
C ALA A 100 -9.13 -10.58 40.22
N LEU A 101 -10.46 -10.55 40.07
CA LEU A 101 -11.29 -11.75 40.04
C LEU A 101 -10.93 -12.67 38.86
N ARG A 102 -10.66 -12.11 37.70
CA ARG A 102 -10.22 -12.85 36.52
C ARG A 102 -8.86 -13.51 36.76
N MET A 103 -7.86 -12.77 37.28
CA MET A 103 -6.54 -13.34 37.61
C MET A 103 -6.62 -14.51 38.58
N LEU A 104 -7.63 -14.48 39.49
CA LEU A 104 -7.92 -15.55 40.46
C LEU A 104 -8.76 -16.69 39.85
N GLY A 105 -9.22 -16.58 38.59
CA GLY A 105 -10.10 -17.58 37.97
C GLY A 105 -11.51 -17.63 38.51
N ARG A 106 -11.94 -16.58 39.26
CA ARG A 106 -13.24 -16.52 39.97
C ARG A 106 -14.35 -15.97 39.07
N GLN A 107 -14.62 -16.66 37.95
CA GLN A 107 -15.51 -16.19 36.87
C GLN A 107 -16.93 -15.85 37.30
N ASP A 108 -17.53 -16.63 38.22
CA ASP A 108 -18.90 -16.35 38.71
C ASP A 108 -18.96 -15.07 39.54
N GLU A 109 -17.90 -14.80 40.30
CA GLU A 109 -17.80 -13.56 41.08
C GLU A 109 -17.47 -12.36 40.20
N GLU A 110 -16.68 -12.54 39.17
CA GLU A 110 -16.42 -11.51 38.16
C GLU A 110 -17.73 -11.11 37.48
N ARG A 111 -18.53 -12.09 37.03
CA ARG A 111 -19.87 -11.82 36.48
C ARG A 111 -20.78 -11.09 37.48
N ALA A 112 -20.80 -11.53 38.72
CA ALA A 112 -21.59 -10.88 39.75
C ALA A 112 -21.12 -9.44 40.05
N ALA A 113 -19.81 -9.18 39.98
CA ALA A 113 -19.24 -7.84 40.12
C ALA A 113 -19.63 -6.95 38.94
N PHE A 114 -19.55 -7.44 37.71
CA PHE A 114 -20.03 -6.76 36.51
C PHE A 114 -21.52 -6.39 36.62
N GLU A 115 -22.39 -7.32 37.01
CA GLU A 115 -23.82 -7.07 37.18
C GLU A 115 -24.13 -6.04 38.28
N ARG A 116 -23.36 -6.02 39.35
CA ARG A 116 -23.46 -4.98 40.40
C ARG A 116 -23.05 -3.62 39.81
N TRP A 117 -21.95 -3.57 39.09
CA TRP A 117 -21.47 -2.32 38.47
C TRP A 117 -22.49 -1.73 37.49
N VAL A 118 -23.07 -2.55 36.62
CA VAL A 118 -24.15 -2.12 35.70
C VAL A 118 -25.35 -1.54 36.45
N ARG A 119 -25.76 -2.15 37.59
CA ARG A 119 -26.86 -1.62 38.41
C ARG A 119 -26.53 -0.28 39.06
N ASP A 120 -25.30 -0.12 39.53
CA ASP A 120 -24.85 1.10 40.22
C ASP A 120 -24.58 2.27 39.25
N ALA A 121 -24.21 1.96 38.00
CA ALA A 121 -23.91 2.92 36.96
C ALA A 121 -24.60 2.57 35.61
N PRO A 122 -25.95 2.63 35.53
CA PRO A 122 -26.73 2.08 34.41
C PRO A 122 -26.55 2.81 33.07
N ARG A 123 -25.96 4.01 33.10
CA ARG A 123 -25.67 4.82 31.89
C ARG A 123 -24.18 4.88 31.54
N ASP A 124 -23.33 4.16 32.26
CA ASP A 124 -21.90 4.12 32.02
C ASP A 124 -21.58 2.99 31.03
N PRO A 125 -20.90 3.25 29.90
CA PRO A 125 -20.44 2.22 28.97
C PRO A 125 -19.27 1.38 29.51
N THR A 126 -18.55 1.88 30.51
CA THR A 126 -17.28 1.28 30.99
C THR A 126 -17.44 -0.16 31.47
N PRO A 127 -18.46 -0.53 32.30
CA PRO A 127 -18.64 -1.91 32.74
C PRO A 127 -18.77 -2.89 31.60
N TYR A 128 -19.54 -2.53 30.58
CA TYR A 128 -19.74 -3.40 29.42
C TYR A 128 -18.43 -3.54 28.59
N ARG A 129 -17.68 -2.45 28.43
CA ARG A 129 -16.41 -2.42 27.71
C ARG A 129 -15.37 -3.29 28.39
N ASP A 130 -15.20 -3.10 29.71
CA ASP A 130 -14.17 -3.82 30.46
C ASP A 130 -14.51 -5.31 30.56
N TYR A 131 -15.77 -5.66 30.76
CA TYR A 131 -16.18 -7.06 30.84
C TYR A 131 -16.13 -7.75 29.45
N ALA A 132 -16.51 -7.07 28.37
CA ALA A 132 -16.37 -7.62 27.03
C ALA A 132 -14.89 -7.87 26.67
N ARG A 133 -13.99 -6.94 27.05
CA ARG A 133 -12.55 -7.14 26.87
C ARG A 133 -12.02 -8.32 27.67
N ALA A 134 -12.46 -8.47 28.92
CA ALA A 134 -12.11 -9.60 29.76
C ALA A 134 -12.51 -10.93 29.13
N LEU A 135 -13.74 -11.03 28.61
CA LEU A 135 -14.24 -12.21 27.91
C LEU A 135 -13.45 -12.53 26.64
N LEU A 136 -12.92 -11.50 25.95
CA LEU A 136 -12.06 -11.70 24.80
C LEU A 136 -10.71 -12.33 25.18
N GLU A 137 -10.09 -11.82 26.24
CA GLU A 137 -8.83 -12.33 26.76
C GLU A 137 -8.98 -13.79 27.23
N GLU A 138 -10.18 -14.19 27.67
CA GLU A 138 -10.55 -15.58 28.00
C GLU A 138 -10.89 -16.46 26.77
N GLY A 139 -10.83 -15.91 25.54
CA GLY A 139 -11.20 -16.65 24.33
C GLY A 139 -12.71 -16.91 24.19
N ARG A 140 -13.56 -16.07 24.74
CA ARG A 140 -15.04 -16.17 24.72
C ARG A 140 -15.70 -15.06 23.89
N PRO A 141 -15.41 -14.96 22.57
CA PRO A 141 -15.84 -13.84 21.73
C PRO A 141 -17.37 -13.75 21.59
N GLN A 142 -18.10 -14.87 21.55
CA GLN A 142 -19.57 -14.87 21.41
C GLN A 142 -20.25 -14.28 22.65
N THR A 143 -19.71 -14.58 23.84
CA THR A 143 -20.22 -14.00 25.10
C THR A 143 -19.91 -12.51 25.16
N ALA A 144 -18.70 -12.09 24.73
CA ALA A 144 -18.32 -10.68 24.64
C ALA A 144 -19.25 -9.90 23.69
N ASP A 145 -19.57 -10.45 22.52
CA ASP A 145 -20.50 -9.82 21.59
C ASP A 145 -21.91 -9.67 22.18
N SER A 146 -22.39 -10.69 22.91
CA SER A 146 -23.68 -10.63 23.65
C SER A 146 -23.70 -9.52 24.68
N VAL A 147 -22.57 -9.27 25.36
CA VAL A 147 -22.42 -8.16 26.34
C VAL A 147 -22.47 -6.81 25.62
N LEU A 148 -21.82 -6.68 24.46
CA LEU A 148 -21.87 -5.47 23.64
C LEU A 148 -23.27 -5.19 23.10
N ASP A 149 -24.00 -6.21 22.65
CA ASP A 149 -25.40 -6.09 22.23
C ASP A 149 -26.32 -5.66 23.37
N ARG A 150 -26.07 -6.16 24.57
CA ARG A 150 -26.79 -5.73 25.78
C ARG A 150 -26.49 -4.26 26.09
N ALA A 151 -25.24 -3.85 26.00
CA ALA A 151 -24.84 -2.45 26.17
C ALA A 151 -25.55 -1.53 25.19
N GLN A 152 -25.60 -1.90 23.91
CA GLN A 152 -26.26 -1.11 22.87
C GLN A 152 -27.75 -0.94 23.15
N ARG A 153 -28.43 -1.98 23.66
CA ARG A 153 -29.84 -1.90 24.06
C ARG A 153 -30.07 -1.03 25.32
N ALA A 154 -29.14 -1.07 26.26
CA ALA A 154 -29.27 -0.35 27.53
C ALA A 154 -28.89 1.14 27.42
N LEU A 155 -27.87 1.46 26.64
CA LEU A 155 -27.25 2.80 26.54
C LEU A 155 -27.74 3.59 25.32
N GLY A 156 -28.32 2.90 24.32
CA GLY A 156 -28.62 3.48 23.03
C GLY A 156 -27.38 3.58 22.15
N SER A 157 -27.52 4.27 21.00
CA SER A 157 -26.50 4.35 19.97
C SER A 157 -25.57 5.55 20.15
N GLY A 158 -25.01 5.75 21.35
CA GLY A 158 -23.97 6.76 21.54
C GLY A 158 -22.79 6.55 20.58
N ARG A 159 -22.43 7.59 19.83
CA ARG A 159 -21.42 7.51 18.75
C ARG A 159 -20.10 6.86 19.20
N GLU A 160 -19.56 7.30 20.33
CA GLU A 160 -18.28 6.80 20.85
C GLU A 160 -18.34 5.31 21.19
N PHE A 161 -19.42 4.87 21.81
CA PHE A 161 -19.62 3.46 22.15
C PHE A 161 -19.75 2.58 20.90
N LEU A 162 -20.43 3.06 19.85
CA LEU A 162 -20.56 2.33 18.59
C LEU A 162 -19.20 2.15 17.89
N VAL A 163 -18.32 3.17 17.90
CA VAL A 163 -16.97 3.08 17.34
C VAL A 163 -16.18 2.00 18.08
N GLU A 164 -16.16 2.01 19.40
CA GLU A 164 -15.46 1.01 20.19
C GLU A 164 -16.01 -0.40 19.99
N THR A 165 -17.34 -0.54 19.97
CA THR A 165 -17.99 -1.82 19.68
C THR A 165 -17.60 -2.34 18.30
N ALA A 166 -17.57 -1.47 17.30
CA ALA A 166 -17.18 -1.84 15.94
C ALA A 166 -15.72 -2.31 15.88
N GLN A 167 -14.81 -1.61 16.57
CA GLN A 167 -13.40 -1.99 16.66
C GLN A 167 -13.21 -3.32 17.40
N LEU A 168 -13.87 -3.50 18.54
CA LEU A 168 -13.82 -4.76 19.28
C LEU A 168 -14.33 -5.93 18.45
N ARG A 169 -15.44 -5.79 17.73
CA ARG A 169 -15.96 -6.82 16.83
C ARG A 169 -14.97 -7.18 15.73
N ALA A 170 -14.25 -6.19 15.19
CA ALA A 170 -13.18 -6.45 14.21
C ALA A 170 -12.03 -7.27 14.83
N THR A 171 -11.58 -6.93 16.03
CA THR A 171 -10.53 -7.71 16.72
C THR A 171 -10.95 -9.13 17.04
N MET A 172 -12.25 -9.36 17.24
CA MET A 172 -12.84 -10.70 17.42
C MET A 172 -13.01 -11.51 16.14
N GLY A 173 -12.75 -10.92 14.97
CA GLY A 173 -13.03 -11.55 13.68
C GLY A 173 -14.53 -11.59 13.31
N LEU A 174 -15.37 -10.85 14.01
CA LEU A 174 -16.82 -10.72 13.75
C LEU A 174 -17.06 -9.62 12.71
N TRP A 175 -16.52 -9.83 11.48
CA TRP A 175 -16.38 -8.80 10.45
C TRP A 175 -17.70 -8.16 10.01
N ASP A 176 -18.73 -8.97 9.80
CA ASP A 176 -20.06 -8.49 9.42
C ASP A 176 -20.78 -7.72 10.55
N ALA A 177 -20.59 -8.13 11.80
CA ALA A 177 -21.10 -7.41 12.96
C ALA A 177 -20.35 -6.08 13.17
N SER A 178 -19.03 -6.08 12.96
CA SER A 178 -18.21 -4.85 12.93
C SER A 178 -18.69 -3.90 11.83
N ALA A 179 -18.88 -4.40 10.61
CA ALA A 179 -19.35 -3.60 9.48
C ALA A 179 -20.74 -2.98 9.75
N ARG A 180 -21.69 -3.70 10.39
CA ARG A 180 -22.99 -3.14 10.77
C ARG A 180 -22.86 -1.99 11.77
N ALA A 181 -21.99 -2.14 12.77
CA ALA A 181 -21.74 -1.07 13.74
C ALA A 181 -21.08 0.12 13.05
N TRP A 182 -20.05 -0.09 12.22
CA TRP A 182 -19.42 0.97 11.43
C TRP A 182 -20.41 1.68 10.51
N ARG A 183 -21.31 0.96 9.85
CA ARG A 183 -22.32 1.58 9.01
C ARG A 183 -23.19 2.56 9.79
N THR A 184 -23.64 2.18 10.99
CA THR A 184 -24.40 3.08 11.85
C THR A 184 -23.61 4.33 12.26
N VAL A 185 -22.30 4.16 12.51
CA VAL A 185 -21.39 5.28 12.82
C VAL A 185 -21.27 6.23 11.64
N VAL A 186 -20.93 5.73 10.44
CA VAL A 186 -20.64 6.56 9.27
C VAL A 186 -21.87 7.20 8.67
N ASP A 187 -23.07 6.68 8.92
CA ASP A 187 -24.32 7.33 8.52
C ASP A 187 -24.56 8.63 9.30
N SER A 188 -24.08 8.72 10.55
CA SER A 188 -24.14 9.93 11.40
C SER A 188 -22.86 10.76 11.36
N ALA A 189 -21.73 10.18 10.98
CA ALA A 189 -20.38 10.74 10.98
C ALA A 189 -19.56 10.25 9.78
N PRO A 190 -19.84 10.75 8.57
CA PRO A 190 -19.16 10.32 7.34
C PRO A 190 -17.63 10.54 7.33
N ASP A 191 -17.13 11.43 8.16
CA ASP A 191 -15.71 11.69 8.40
C ASP A 191 -14.95 10.51 9.00
N LEU A 192 -15.65 9.55 9.63
CA LEU A 192 -15.06 8.33 10.19
C LEU A 192 -14.93 7.16 9.18
N ALA A 193 -15.16 7.41 7.89
CA ALA A 193 -15.01 6.40 6.85
C ALA A 193 -13.60 5.76 6.82
N SER A 194 -12.55 6.57 6.99
CA SER A 194 -11.17 6.08 7.07
C SER A 194 -10.90 5.22 8.31
N SER A 195 -11.54 5.54 9.43
CA SER A 195 -11.45 4.74 10.66
C SER A 195 -12.08 3.36 10.48
N SER A 196 -13.22 3.28 9.75
CA SER A 196 -13.84 2.00 9.39
C SER A 196 -12.93 1.15 8.50
N ALA A 197 -12.23 1.78 7.56
CA ALA A 197 -11.26 1.11 6.69
C ALA A 197 -10.08 0.53 7.49
N TYR A 198 -9.54 1.28 8.43
CA TYR A 198 -8.47 0.80 9.31
C TYR A 198 -8.90 -0.45 10.09
N ALA A 199 -10.08 -0.42 10.70
CA ALA A 199 -10.61 -1.53 11.49
C ALA A 199 -10.91 -2.78 10.64
N LEU A 200 -11.45 -2.61 9.42
CA LEU A 200 -11.88 -3.69 8.54
C LEU A 200 -10.80 -4.15 7.53
N ARG A 201 -9.67 -3.46 7.45
CA ARG A 201 -8.54 -3.84 6.57
C ARG A 201 -8.09 -5.30 6.75
N PRO A 202 -8.00 -5.87 7.98
CA PRO A 202 -7.55 -7.25 8.18
C PRO A 202 -8.58 -8.31 7.75
N THR A 203 -9.77 -7.92 7.25
CA THR A 203 -10.83 -8.87 6.87
C THR A 203 -10.33 -9.91 5.88
N PRO A 204 -10.41 -11.22 6.22
CA PRO A 204 -10.03 -12.30 5.32
C PRO A 204 -10.89 -12.31 4.05
N ARG A 205 -10.29 -12.67 2.91
CA ARG A 205 -10.98 -12.70 1.60
C ARG A 205 -12.37 -13.37 1.64
N PRO A 206 -12.56 -14.55 2.27
CA PRO A 206 -13.89 -15.21 2.31
C PRO A 206 -14.96 -14.41 3.06
N SER A 207 -14.57 -13.44 3.90
CA SER A 207 -15.51 -12.62 4.68
C SER A 207 -15.79 -11.25 4.06
N ARG A 208 -15.03 -10.85 3.01
CA ARG A 208 -15.17 -9.53 2.38
C ARG A 208 -16.56 -9.30 1.78
N ASP A 209 -17.14 -10.32 1.15
CA ASP A 209 -18.48 -10.21 0.55
C ASP A 209 -19.57 -9.94 1.59
N LYS A 210 -19.44 -10.49 2.80
CA LYS A 210 -20.36 -10.19 3.91
C LYS A 210 -20.26 -8.74 4.34
N VAL A 211 -19.03 -8.21 4.43
CA VAL A 211 -18.78 -6.80 4.75
C VAL A 211 -19.34 -5.88 3.65
N ARG A 212 -19.08 -6.20 2.37
CA ARG A 212 -19.65 -5.49 1.21
C ARG A 212 -21.17 -5.43 1.27
N ALA A 213 -21.80 -6.56 1.50
CA ALA A 213 -23.27 -6.66 1.58
C ALA A 213 -23.85 -5.72 2.65
N VAL A 214 -23.19 -5.56 3.79
CA VAL A 214 -23.62 -4.64 4.85
C VAL A 214 -23.63 -3.20 4.34
N PHE A 215 -22.54 -2.72 3.75
CA PHE A 215 -22.45 -1.33 3.28
C PHE A 215 -23.27 -1.06 2.01
N LEU A 216 -23.53 -2.10 1.20
CA LEU A 216 -24.34 -2.01 -0.01
C LEU A 216 -25.85 -2.08 0.26
N ALA A 217 -26.27 -2.57 1.43
CA ALA A 217 -27.68 -2.71 1.77
C ALA A 217 -28.43 -1.34 1.78
N PRO A 218 -29.73 -1.30 1.45
CA PRO A 218 -30.54 -0.09 1.58
C PRO A 218 -30.67 0.38 3.05
N PRO A 219 -30.88 1.69 3.29
CA PRO A 219 -30.85 2.79 2.33
C PRO A 219 -29.43 3.08 1.85
N ILE A 220 -29.33 3.60 0.59
CA ILE A 220 -28.03 4.03 0.05
C ILE A 220 -27.70 5.40 0.66
N THR A 221 -26.67 5.45 1.51
CA THR A 221 -26.19 6.68 2.14
C THR A 221 -24.77 7.00 1.67
N LEU A 222 -24.42 8.28 1.64
CA LEU A 222 -23.07 8.72 1.30
C LEU A 222 -22.05 8.16 2.32
N GLY A 223 -22.39 8.17 3.61
CA GLY A 223 -21.51 7.64 4.66
C GLY A 223 -21.15 6.18 4.45
N ALA A 224 -22.16 5.32 4.18
CA ALA A 224 -21.93 3.91 3.90
C ALA A 224 -21.07 3.69 2.63
N ARG A 225 -21.29 4.48 1.57
CA ARG A 225 -20.51 4.35 0.33
C ARG A 225 -19.07 4.87 0.48
N ARG A 226 -18.86 5.96 1.22
CA ARG A 226 -17.51 6.42 1.57
C ARG A 226 -16.75 5.37 2.39
N ALA A 227 -17.41 4.78 3.39
CA ALA A 227 -16.80 3.74 4.20
C ALA A 227 -16.43 2.51 3.35
N LEU A 228 -17.35 2.04 2.49
CA LEU A 228 -17.05 0.92 1.60
C LEU A 228 -15.89 1.25 0.66
N ALA A 229 -15.91 2.42 0.02
CA ALA A 229 -14.83 2.84 -0.87
C ALA A 229 -13.47 2.88 -0.15
N SER A 230 -13.44 3.39 1.07
CA SER A 230 -12.21 3.41 1.88
C SER A 230 -11.73 1.99 2.24
N VAL A 231 -12.66 1.08 2.56
CA VAL A 231 -12.37 -0.33 2.89
C VAL A 231 -11.85 -1.07 1.64
N GLU A 232 -12.51 -0.94 0.49
CA GLU A 232 -12.10 -1.57 -0.76
C GLU A 232 -10.72 -1.08 -1.21
N LEU A 233 -10.47 0.24 -1.10
CA LEU A 233 -9.18 0.82 -1.40
C LEU A 233 -8.08 0.25 -0.47
N ALA A 234 -8.39 0.06 0.82
CA ALA A 234 -7.48 -0.57 1.78
C ALA A 234 -7.24 -2.06 1.50
N TRP A 235 -8.14 -2.74 0.81
CA TRP A 235 -7.99 -4.11 0.34
C TRP A 235 -7.25 -4.24 -0.99
N GLY A 236 -7.00 -3.13 -1.68
CA GLY A 236 -6.37 -3.08 -3.00
C GLY A 236 -7.37 -3.25 -4.16
N ASP A 237 -8.66 -3.13 -3.90
CA ASP A 237 -9.75 -3.29 -4.87
C ASP A 237 -10.26 -1.89 -5.31
N ALA A 238 -9.37 -1.03 -5.85
CA ALA A 238 -9.62 0.37 -6.14
C ALA A 238 -10.80 0.61 -7.11
N ASN A 239 -10.97 -0.27 -8.10
CA ASN A 239 -12.08 -0.16 -9.05
C ASN A 239 -13.44 -0.37 -8.36
N ASP A 240 -13.54 -1.38 -7.48
CA ASP A 240 -14.77 -1.65 -6.71
C ASP A 240 -15.04 -0.52 -5.73
N ALA A 241 -13.99 0.08 -5.16
CA ALA A 241 -14.08 1.27 -4.32
C ALA A 241 -14.74 2.44 -5.07
N TRP A 242 -14.28 2.71 -6.30
CA TRP A 242 -14.84 3.77 -7.13
C TRP A 242 -16.28 3.46 -7.54
N MET A 243 -16.57 2.25 -7.98
CA MET A 243 -17.94 1.83 -8.34
C MET A 243 -18.92 2.01 -7.18
N ALA A 244 -18.51 1.68 -5.95
CA ALA A 244 -19.34 1.88 -4.77
C ALA A 244 -19.62 3.37 -4.54
N LEU A 245 -18.60 4.23 -4.59
CA LEU A 245 -18.71 5.66 -4.29
C LEU A 245 -19.44 6.43 -5.39
N SER A 246 -19.17 6.15 -6.66
CA SER A 246 -19.79 6.80 -7.82
C SER A 246 -21.27 6.46 -7.98
N SER A 247 -21.77 5.43 -7.30
CA SER A 247 -23.20 5.07 -7.30
C SER A 247 -24.10 6.06 -6.56
N VAL A 248 -23.52 6.97 -5.77
CA VAL A 248 -24.27 8.04 -5.06
C VAL A 248 -24.56 9.17 -6.01
N ARG A 249 -25.79 9.72 -5.90
CA ARG A 249 -26.17 10.92 -6.70
C ARG A 249 -25.19 12.07 -6.43
N PRO A 250 -24.68 12.71 -7.48
CA PRO A 250 -23.71 13.82 -7.33
C PRO A 250 -24.38 15.08 -6.78
N ASP A 251 -24.23 15.28 -5.48
CA ASP A 251 -24.46 16.56 -4.80
C ASP A 251 -23.11 17.13 -4.31
N SER A 252 -23.13 18.26 -3.63
CA SER A 252 -21.90 18.90 -3.14
C SER A 252 -21.10 18.00 -2.19
N ALA A 253 -21.76 17.21 -1.36
CA ALA A 253 -21.10 16.31 -0.41
C ALA A 253 -20.51 15.08 -1.12
N ALA A 254 -21.24 14.52 -2.08
CA ALA A 254 -20.74 13.41 -2.91
C ALA A 254 -19.53 13.85 -3.75
N VAL A 255 -19.59 15.03 -4.37
CA VAL A 255 -18.47 15.59 -5.14
C VAL A 255 -17.23 15.81 -4.27
N ALA A 256 -17.41 16.31 -3.04
CA ALA A 256 -16.30 16.43 -2.09
C ALA A 256 -15.71 15.07 -1.71
N ALA A 257 -16.56 14.06 -1.51
CA ALA A 257 -16.10 12.69 -1.24
C ALA A 257 -15.36 12.06 -2.43
N TRP A 258 -15.77 12.35 -3.67
CA TRP A 258 -15.06 11.92 -4.88
C TRP A 258 -13.68 12.56 -4.99
N ASP A 259 -13.57 13.84 -4.60
CA ASP A 259 -12.29 14.57 -4.60
C ASP A 259 -11.30 13.97 -3.60
N GLU A 260 -11.74 13.76 -2.37
CA GLU A 260 -10.96 13.07 -1.33
C GLU A 260 -10.55 11.65 -1.75
N PHE A 261 -11.47 10.93 -2.39
CA PHE A 261 -11.19 9.58 -2.90
C PHE A 261 -10.13 9.60 -4.02
N GLY A 262 -10.24 10.54 -4.96
CA GLY A 262 -9.25 10.73 -6.02
C GLY A 262 -7.85 11.00 -5.48
N ASP A 263 -7.74 11.80 -4.41
CA ASP A 263 -6.48 12.04 -3.71
C ASP A 263 -5.95 10.77 -3.02
N ALA A 264 -6.82 10.04 -2.33
CA ALA A 264 -6.46 8.79 -1.66
C ALA A 264 -5.99 7.71 -2.65
N ALA A 265 -6.69 7.56 -3.78
CA ALA A 265 -6.31 6.66 -4.85
C ALA A 265 -4.96 7.05 -5.46
N SER A 266 -4.75 8.35 -5.72
CA SER A 266 -3.47 8.88 -6.21
C SER A 266 -2.31 8.58 -5.26
N ALA A 267 -2.53 8.74 -3.94
CA ALA A 267 -1.53 8.47 -2.92
C ALA A 267 -1.14 6.98 -2.85
N GLN A 268 -2.03 6.08 -3.24
CA GLN A 268 -1.77 4.63 -3.31
C GLN A 268 -1.26 4.16 -4.68
N GLY A 269 -1.14 5.06 -5.66
CA GLY A 269 -0.69 4.72 -7.01
C GLY A 269 -1.78 4.16 -7.91
N GLU A 270 -3.05 4.21 -7.49
CA GLU A 270 -4.22 3.74 -8.24
C GLU A 270 -4.68 4.81 -9.25
N TRP A 271 -3.76 5.10 -10.20
CA TRP A 271 -3.84 6.26 -11.07
C TRP A 271 -5.06 6.27 -12.00
N ARG A 272 -5.47 5.09 -12.51
CA ARG A 272 -6.66 4.98 -13.36
C ARG A 272 -7.91 5.39 -12.61
N THR A 273 -8.08 4.85 -11.42
CA THR A 273 -9.24 5.12 -10.57
C THR A 273 -9.26 6.55 -10.06
N ALA A 274 -8.08 7.12 -9.78
CA ALA A 274 -7.95 8.55 -9.46
C ALA A 274 -8.38 9.44 -10.64
N HIS A 275 -7.96 9.10 -11.88
CA HIS A 275 -8.40 9.79 -13.09
C HIS A 275 -9.93 9.75 -13.22
N ASP A 276 -10.53 8.57 -13.05
CA ASP A 276 -11.98 8.37 -13.19
C ASP A 276 -12.77 9.23 -12.19
N ALA A 277 -12.29 9.33 -10.93
CA ALA A 277 -12.88 10.16 -9.91
C ALA A 277 -12.82 11.66 -10.29
N PHE A 278 -11.65 12.18 -10.67
CA PHE A 278 -11.50 13.57 -11.08
C PHE A 278 -12.26 13.90 -12.36
N ALA A 279 -12.31 12.98 -13.32
CA ALA A 279 -13.08 13.15 -14.56
C ALA A 279 -14.60 13.19 -14.30
N ALA A 280 -15.09 12.37 -13.37
CA ALA A 280 -16.49 12.39 -12.95
C ALA A 280 -16.86 13.71 -12.28
N ILE A 281 -16.00 14.26 -11.41
CA ILE A 281 -16.20 15.60 -10.82
C ILE A 281 -16.28 16.66 -11.92
N LEU A 282 -15.35 16.62 -12.90
CA LEU A 282 -15.36 17.55 -14.04
C LEU A 282 -16.65 17.49 -14.85
N ALA A 283 -17.27 16.32 -14.95
CA ALA A 283 -18.49 16.13 -15.73
C ALA A 283 -19.71 16.81 -15.08
N VAL A 284 -19.73 16.92 -13.76
CA VAL A 284 -20.88 17.45 -12.99
C VAL A 284 -20.64 18.81 -12.37
N SER A 285 -19.38 19.28 -12.34
CA SER A 285 -18.99 20.51 -11.65
C SER A 285 -19.31 21.76 -12.48
N HIS A 286 -19.87 22.76 -11.81
CA HIS A 286 -20.08 24.12 -12.32
C HIS A 286 -19.15 25.13 -11.62
N ALA A 287 -18.01 24.66 -11.14
CA ALA A 287 -17.01 25.48 -10.44
C ALA A 287 -16.40 26.56 -11.35
N PRO A 288 -15.83 27.65 -10.78
CA PRO A 288 -15.14 28.66 -11.56
C PRO A 288 -14.01 28.11 -12.42
N PRO A 289 -13.69 28.73 -13.57
CA PRO A 289 -12.67 28.25 -14.51
C PRO A 289 -11.34 27.87 -13.89
N PRO A 290 -10.76 28.59 -12.90
CA PRO A 290 -9.49 28.18 -12.29
C PRO A 290 -9.58 26.88 -11.48
N ALA A 291 -10.75 26.60 -10.89
CA ALA A 291 -10.97 25.33 -10.16
C ALA A 291 -11.12 24.17 -11.14
N LEU A 292 -11.88 24.35 -12.24
CA LEU A 292 -11.99 23.36 -13.30
C LEU A 292 -10.64 23.06 -13.95
N ALA A 293 -9.80 24.10 -14.16
CA ALA A 293 -8.46 23.90 -14.69
C ALA A 293 -7.59 23.03 -13.77
N ARG A 294 -7.57 23.33 -12.46
CA ARG A 294 -6.82 22.53 -11.48
C ARG A 294 -7.27 21.08 -11.47
N LEU A 295 -8.57 20.85 -11.51
CA LEU A 295 -9.14 19.51 -11.52
C LEU A 295 -8.80 18.76 -12.82
N ALA A 296 -8.87 19.43 -13.98
CA ALA A 296 -8.48 18.85 -15.26
C ALA A 296 -6.97 18.50 -15.30
N ILE A 297 -6.12 19.30 -14.66
CA ILE A 297 -4.69 19.01 -14.52
C ILE A 297 -4.48 17.75 -13.67
N ARG A 298 -5.16 17.61 -12.53
CA ARG A 298 -5.08 16.43 -11.67
C ARG A 298 -5.55 15.18 -12.42
N ALA A 299 -6.70 15.26 -13.11
CA ALA A 299 -7.20 14.18 -13.95
C ALA A 299 -6.22 13.80 -15.06
N GLY A 300 -5.59 14.78 -15.70
CA GLY A 300 -4.60 14.55 -16.76
C GLY A 300 -3.31 13.94 -16.25
N ASP A 301 -2.78 14.36 -15.11
CA ASP A 301 -1.59 13.75 -14.50
C ASP A 301 -1.86 12.30 -14.07
N ALA A 302 -3.01 12.05 -13.48
CA ALA A 302 -3.43 10.69 -13.10
C ALA A 302 -3.57 9.79 -14.35
N ALA A 303 -4.21 10.27 -15.42
CA ALA A 303 -4.32 9.54 -16.68
C ALA A 303 -2.95 9.20 -17.27
N LEU A 304 -2.03 10.17 -17.28
CA LEU A 304 -0.69 9.94 -17.81
C LEU A 304 0.09 8.90 -17.00
N ARG A 305 -0.02 8.94 -15.68
CA ARG A 305 0.60 7.94 -14.80
C ARG A 305 -0.05 6.56 -14.93
N ALA A 306 -1.33 6.51 -15.26
CA ALA A 306 -2.04 5.27 -15.59
C ALA A 306 -1.67 4.70 -16.97
N GLY A 307 -0.84 5.41 -17.76
CA GLY A 307 -0.51 5.03 -19.12
C GLY A 307 -1.53 5.45 -20.18
N ASP A 308 -2.60 6.16 -19.78
CA ASP A 308 -3.63 6.67 -20.69
C ASP A 308 -3.28 8.08 -21.18
N ALA A 309 -2.38 8.13 -22.13
CA ALA A 309 -1.90 9.39 -22.72
C ALA A 309 -2.99 10.11 -23.52
N LEU A 310 -4.00 9.40 -24.03
CA LEU A 310 -5.09 10.02 -24.79
C LEU A 310 -6.00 10.83 -23.86
N SER A 311 -6.42 10.24 -22.75
CA SER A 311 -7.19 10.92 -21.71
C SER A 311 -6.39 12.07 -21.10
N ALA A 312 -5.08 11.89 -20.86
CA ALA A 312 -4.20 12.95 -20.39
C ALA A 312 -4.17 14.15 -21.35
N LEU A 313 -4.06 13.91 -22.65
CA LEU A 313 -4.12 14.98 -23.67
C LEU A 313 -5.47 15.68 -23.70
N ALA A 314 -6.58 14.93 -23.59
CA ALA A 314 -7.92 15.51 -23.54
C ALA A 314 -8.08 16.42 -22.31
N MET A 315 -7.60 15.99 -21.13
CA MET A 315 -7.67 16.79 -19.91
C MET A 315 -6.79 18.05 -19.98
N THR A 316 -5.60 17.98 -20.57
CA THR A 316 -4.76 19.17 -20.76
C THR A 316 -5.41 20.19 -21.70
N ASN A 317 -6.04 19.75 -22.79
CA ASN A 317 -6.78 20.61 -23.68
C ASN A 317 -8.00 21.25 -22.98
N ARG A 318 -8.71 20.47 -22.14
CA ARG A 318 -9.81 20.99 -21.31
C ARG A 318 -9.33 22.05 -20.32
N ALA A 319 -8.17 21.85 -19.67
CA ALA A 319 -7.58 22.84 -18.78
C ALA A 319 -7.25 24.15 -19.52
N LEU A 320 -6.66 24.07 -20.72
CA LEU A 320 -6.35 25.24 -21.54
C LEU A 320 -7.60 25.98 -22.00
N ALA A 321 -8.68 25.26 -22.31
CA ALA A 321 -9.96 25.84 -22.73
C ALA A 321 -10.68 26.63 -21.62
N THR A 322 -10.27 26.50 -20.34
CA THR A 322 -10.83 27.30 -19.24
C THR A 322 -10.37 28.77 -19.23
N GLY A 323 -9.40 29.16 -20.08
CA GLY A 323 -8.87 30.51 -20.12
C GLY A 323 -7.90 30.82 -18.97
N ILE A 324 -7.20 29.82 -18.42
CA ILE A 324 -6.16 30.06 -17.41
C ILE A 324 -5.07 30.99 -17.95
N ASP A 325 -4.43 31.73 -17.05
CA ASP A 325 -3.33 32.62 -17.42
C ASP A 325 -2.14 31.90 -18.06
N SER A 326 -1.43 32.63 -18.95
CA SER A 326 -0.32 32.04 -19.72
C SER A 326 0.83 31.50 -18.84
N GLY A 327 1.06 32.10 -17.68
CA GLY A 327 2.11 31.64 -16.76
C GLY A 327 1.75 30.32 -16.08
N THR A 328 0.52 30.14 -15.64
CA THR A 328 0.01 28.88 -15.09
C THR A 328 -0.07 27.82 -16.20
N ALA A 329 -0.58 28.16 -17.38
CA ALA A 329 -0.60 27.27 -18.52
C ALA A 329 0.82 26.75 -18.84
N ALA A 330 1.79 27.65 -18.91
CA ALA A 330 3.17 27.29 -19.21
C ALA A 330 3.79 26.40 -18.14
N ARG A 331 3.64 26.72 -16.84
CA ARG A 331 4.32 25.97 -15.78
C ARG A 331 3.75 24.58 -15.52
N VAL A 332 2.46 24.36 -15.72
CA VAL A 332 1.80 23.12 -15.28
C VAL A 332 1.18 22.34 -16.44
N VAL A 333 0.47 23.00 -17.35
CA VAL A 333 -0.32 22.32 -18.39
C VAL A 333 0.55 21.92 -19.57
N LEU A 334 1.41 22.82 -20.08
CA LEU A 334 2.25 22.51 -21.25
C LEU A 334 3.24 21.36 -21.01
N PRO A 335 3.91 21.25 -19.85
CA PRO A 335 4.73 20.08 -19.56
C PRO A 335 3.95 18.76 -19.60
N LEU A 336 2.74 18.75 -19.02
CA LEU A 336 1.87 17.59 -19.04
C LEU A 336 1.41 17.25 -20.47
N LYS A 337 1.06 18.26 -21.27
CA LYS A 337 0.67 18.12 -22.67
C LYS A 337 1.83 17.56 -23.51
N ILE A 338 3.05 18.05 -23.34
CA ILE A 338 4.25 17.57 -24.04
C ILE A 338 4.45 16.08 -23.73
N ARG A 339 4.37 15.69 -22.47
CA ARG A 339 4.53 14.28 -22.05
C ARG A 339 3.42 13.39 -22.65
N ALA A 340 2.17 13.85 -22.63
CA ALA A 340 1.04 13.12 -23.23
C ALA A 340 1.21 12.95 -24.75
N LEU A 341 1.59 14.00 -25.48
CA LEU A 341 1.86 13.95 -26.91
C LEU A 341 3.03 13.01 -27.23
N SER A 342 4.10 13.09 -26.45
CA SER A 342 5.27 12.22 -26.59
C SER A 342 4.92 10.76 -26.35
N ALA A 343 4.09 10.46 -25.33
CA ALA A 343 3.62 9.10 -25.04
C ALA A 343 2.75 8.54 -26.18
N LEU A 344 1.99 9.39 -26.88
CA LEU A 344 1.20 9.02 -28.06
C LEU A 344 2.00 8.90 -29.35
N GLY A 345 3.33 9.12 -29.33
CA GLY A 345 4.15 9.18 -30.55
C GLY A 345 3.88 10.40 -31.43
N ARG A 346 3.12 11.41 -30.93
CA ARG A 346 2.86 12.69 -31.62
C ARG A 346 4.01 13.67 -31.39
N ALA A 347 5.21 13.21 -31.72
CA ALA A 347 6.46 13.87 -31.37
C ALA A 347 6.60 15.27 -31.97
N SER A 348 6.14 15.49 -33.21
CA SER A 348 6.20 16.81 -33.86
C SER A 348 5.33 17.83 -33.15
N ASP A 349 4.14 17.42 -32.65
CA ASP A 349 3.25 18.30 -31.87
C ASP A 349 3.85 18.57 -30.48
N ALA A 350 4.50 17.56 -29.88
CA ALA A 350 5.21 17.71 -28.62
C ALA A 350 6.38 18.68 -28.73
N ASP A 351 7.18 18.58 -29.79
CA ASP A 351 8.33 19.46 -30.09
C ASP A 351 7.89 20.90 -30.34
N PHE A 352 6.84 21.09 -31.13
CA PHE A 352 6.21 22.41 -31.32
C PHE A 352 5.76 23.01 -29.97
N THR A 353 5.10 22.20 -29.13
CA THR A 353 4.64 22.63 -27.81
C THR A 353 5.83 22.96 -26.89
N LEU A 354 6.91 22.17 -26.96
CA LEU A 354 8.14 22.40 -26.21
C LEU A 354 8.82 23.72 -26.62
N SER A 355 8.86 24.02 -27.92
CA SER A 355 9.41 25.28 -28.42
C SER A 355 8.65 26.51 -27.88
N ALA A 356 7.32 26.42 -27.78
CA ALA A 356 6.51 27.47 -27.17
C ALA A 356 6.74 27.59 -25.65
N TYR A 357 7.02 26.47 -24.98
CA TYR A 357 7.30 26.40 -23.54
C TYR A 357 8.72 26.84 -23.17
N ALA A 358 9.69 26.72 -24.07
CA ALA A 358 11.13 26.87 -23.80
C ALA A 358 11.51 28.20 -23.11
N LYS A 359 10.79 29.28 -23.42
CA LYS A 359 10.99 30.62 -22.79
C LYS A 359 10.53 30.71 -21.32
N PHE A 360 9.76 29.74 -20.84
CA PHE A 360 9.25 29.67 -19.46
C PHE A 360 9.92 28.59 -18.64
N ALA A 361 10.70 27.71 -19.29
CA ALA A 361 11.35 26.56 -18.67
C ALA A 361 12.77 26.91 -18.18
N ASP A 362 13.12 26.39 -17.02
CA ASP A 362 14.53 26.24 -16.64
C ASP A 362 15.21 25.15 -17.46
N ASP A 363 16.56 25.15 -17.44
CA ASP A 363 17.35 24.23 -18.26
C ASP A 363 17.05 22.75 -17.90
N SER A 364 16.84 22.43 -16.62
CA SER A 364 16.57 21.07 -16.18
C SER A 364 15.19 20.57 -16.64
N SER A 365 14.18 21.40 -16.57
CA SER A 365 12.83 21.10 -17.06
C SER A 365 12.82 20.95 -18.59
N ARG A 366 13.54 21.82 -19.31
CA ARG A 366 13.72 21.73 -20.76
C ARG A 366 14.41 20.43 -21.15
N ALA A 367 15.52 20.10 -20.50
CA ALA A 367 16.26 18.88 -20.75
C ALA A 367 15.38 17.62 -20.56
N ARG A 368 14.61 17.57 -19.44
CA ARG A 368 13.70 16.46 -19.17
C ARG A 368 12.61 16.32 -20.24
N LEU A 369 11.98 17.43 -20.63
CA LEU A 369 10.92 17.38 -21.65
C LEU A 369 11.48 17.09 -23.05
N THR A 370 12.70 17.55 -23.38
CA THR A 370 13.35 17.14 -24.61
C THR A 370 13.61 15.64 -24.65
N ARG A 371 13.99 15.03 -23.51
CA ARG A 371 14.10 13.58 -23.40
C ARG A 371 12.76 12.88 -23.70
N ASP A 372 11.66 13.39 -23.14
CA ASP A 372 10.30 12.87 -23.41
C ASP A 372 9.95 12.99 -24.90
N VAL A 373 10.28 14.12 -25.54
CA VAL A 373 10.07 14.34 -26.99
C VAL A 373 10.93 13.38 -27.83
N ALA A 374 12.18 13.15 -27.46
CA ALA A 374 13.05 12.20 -28.14
C ALA A 374 12.46 10.78 -28.10
N TRP A 375 11.96 10.34 -26.95
CA TRP A 375 11.22 9.08 -26.85
C TRP A 375 9.92 9.07 -27.67
N GLY A 376 9.26 10.20 -27.81
CA GLY A 376 8.11 10.37 -28.70
C GLY A 376 8.50 10.13 -30.17
N TYR A 377 9.65 10.66 -30.62
CA TYR A 377 10.19 10.41 -31.95
C TYR A 377 10.58 8.93 -32.16
N VAL A 378 11.15 8.28 -31.14
CA VAL A 378 11.40 6.82 -31.17
C VAL A 378 10.08 6.05 -31.38
N ARG A 379 9.03 6.37 -30.62
CA ARG A 379 7.71 5.73 -30.80
C ARG A 379 7.09 5.97 -32.17
N SER A 380 7.35 7.12 -32.80
CA SER A 380 6.93 7.37 -34.20
C SER A 380 7.85 6.72 -35.23
N GLY A 381 8.99 6.18 -34.83
CA GLY A 381 9.99 5.57 -35.72
C GLY A 381 10.99 6.56 -36.31
N ASP A 382 10.96 7.84 -35.95
CA ASP A 382 11.85 8.88 -36.47
C ASP A 382 13.10 9.06 -35.59
N ILE A 383 14.01 8.11 -35.69
CA ILE A 383 15.25 8.11 -34.91
C ILE A 383 16.16 9.29 -35.28
N ALA A 384 16.10 9.75 -36.53
CA ALA A 384 16.91 10.88 -36.98
C ALA A 384 16.51 12.17 -36.27
N ARG A 385 15.22 12.46 -36.18
CA ARG A 385 14.73 13.62 -35.42
C ARG A 385 14.95 13.48 -33.91
N ALA A 386 14.83 12.28 -33.35
CA ALA A 386 15.18 12.04 -31.95
C ALA A 386 16.64 12.46 -31.66
N LYS A 387 17.59 12.02 -32.49
CA LYS A 387 19.01 12.42 -32.39
C LYS A 387 19.21 13.92 -32.53
N THR A 388 18.53 14.54 -33.48
CA THR A 388 18.62 15.99 -33.70
C THR A 388 18.11 16.79 -32.51
N ALA A 389 16.97 16.40 -31.92
CA ALA A 389 16.39 17.05 -30.74
C ALA A 389 17.32 16.95 -29.53
N VAL A 390 17.91 15.78 -29.30
CA VAL A 390 18.87 15.54 -28.21
C VAL A 390 20.13 16.37 -28.37
N ALA A 391 20.68 16.43 -29.59
CA ALA A 391 21.89 17.22 -29.90
C ALA A 391 21.62 18.73 -29.72
N ALA A 392 20.48 19.24 -30.23
CA ALA A 392 20.09 20.64 -30.11
C ALA A 392 19.88 21.09 -28.64
N ALA A 393 19.51 20.19 -27.77
CA ALA A 393 19.33 20.48 -26.34
C ALA A 393 20.59 20.30 -25.49
N GLY A 394 21.73 19.93 -26.11
CA GLY A 394 22.97 19.68 -25.39
C GLY A 394 22.95 18.45 -24.49
N LEU A 395 22.08 17.47 -24.75
CA LEU A 395 21.91 16.24 -23.96
C LEU A 395 22.85 15.11 -24.40
N GLY A 396 23.96 15.43 -25.09
CA GLY A 396 24.96 14.44 -25.56
C GLY A 396 25.61 13.63 -24.42
N ASP A 397 25.64 14.19 -23.21
CA ASP A 397 26.18 13.54 -22.01
C ASP A 397 25.23 12.55 -21.36
N ASP A 398 23.95 12.50 -21.78
CA ASP A 398 22.99 11.47 -21.36
C ASP A 398 23.33 10.14 -22.04
N ARG A 399 24.20 9.37 -21.41
CA ARG A 399 24.79 8.14 -21.99
C ARG A 399 23.73 7.06 -22.24
N GLU A 400 22.72 6.96 -21.37
CA GLU A 400 21.65 5.98 -21.58
C GLU A 400 20.84 6.32 -22.82
N LEU A 401 20.35 7.56 -22.91
CA LEU A 401 19.60 8.02 -24.09
C LEU A 401 20.44 7.93 -25.38
N ALA A 402 21.70 8.37 -25.35
CA ALA A 402 22.60 8.28 -26.48
C ALA A 402 22.84 6.82 -26.91
N GLY A 403 23.01 5.93 -25.96
CA GLY A 403 23.20 4.50 -26.19
C GLY A 403 21.97 3.84 -26.82
N TRP A 404 20.79 4.13 -26.36
CA TRP A 404 19.54 3.66 -26.96
C TRP A 404 19.35 4.20 -28.37
N LEU A 405 19.57 5.50 -28.60
CA LEU A 405 19.48 6.09 -29.93
C LEU A 405 20.52 5.54 -30.90
N ALA A 406 21.71 5.17 -30.42
CA ALA A 406 22.70 4.47 -31.21
C ALA A 406 22.22 3.07 -31.60
N LEU A 407 21.70 2.30 -30.64
CA LEU A 407 21.16 0.96 -30.87
C LEU A 407 20.02 0.99 -31.89
N TYR A 408 19.07 1.90 -31.74
CA TYR A 408 17.93 2.06 -32.66
C TYR A 408 18.37 2.45 -34.07
N ALA A 409 19.45 3.18 -34.21
CA ALA A 409 20.06 3.48 -35.52
C ALA A 409 20.85 2.30 -36.10
N GLY A 410 21.04 1.21 -35.35
CA GLY A 410 21.87 0.07 -35.76
C GLY A 410 23.35 0.27 -35.55
N ASP A 411 23.79 1.30 -34.81
CA ASP A 411 25.18 1.54 -34.41
C ASP A 411 25.46 0.79 -33.10
N LEU A 412 25.87 -0.48 -33.24
CA LEU A 412 26.09 -1.37 -32.10
C LEU A 412 27.37 -1.02 -31.34
N GLY A 413 28.37 -0.44 -32.01
CA GLY A 413 29.64 -0.03 -31.40
C GLY A 413 29.43 1.09 -30.38
N SER A 414 28.78 2.18 -30.81
CA SER A 414 28.42 3.30 -29.92
C SER A 414 27.44 2.87 -28.81
N ALA A 415 26.44 2.05 -29.16
CA ALA A 415 25.49 1.51 -28.19
C ALA A 415 26.18 0.68 -27.10
N ARG A 416 27.12 -0.19 -27.47
CA ARG A 416 27.92 -1.03 -26.55
C ARG A 416 28.68 -0.19 -25.53
N THR A 417 29.27 0.91 -25.98
CA THR A 417 30.06 1.79 -25.13
C THR A 417 29.18 2.56 -24.14
N ALA A 418 28.04 3.08 -24.61
CA ALA A 418 27.17 3.96 -23.84
C ALA A 418 26.27 3.17 -22.85
N LEU A 419 25.59 2.09 -23.31
CA LEU A 419 24.63 1.34 -22.48
C LEU A 419 25.28 0.55 -21.34
N ARG A 420 26.57 0.23 -21.39
CA ARG A 420 27.29 -0.38 -20.27
C ARG A 420 27.30 0.47 -19.00
N GLN A 421 26.99 1.74 -19.10
CA GLN A 421 26.98 2.72 -18.00
C GLN A 421 25.57 3.19 -17.63
N ALA A 422 24.53 2.49 -18.10
CA ALA A 422 23.14 2.77 -17.72
C ALA A 422 22.86 2.27 -16.31
N ASP A 423 22.15 3.10 -15.52
CA ASP A 423 21.96 2.88 -14.07
C ASP A 423 20.78 1.96 -13.74
N ALA A 424 19.80 1.77 -14.61
CA ALA A 424 18.57 1.04 -14.31
C ALA A 424 18.40 -0.20 -15.21
N PRO A 425 18.51 -1.44 -14.67
CA PRO A 425 18.35 -2.65 -15.46
C PRO A 425 16.86 -2.90 -15.78
N THR A 426 16.44 -2.53 -17.00
CA THR A 426 15.18 -2.98 -17.58
C THR A 426 15.37 -4.29 -18.35
N ALA A 427 14.29 -5.05 -18.58
CA ALA A 427 14.37 -6.30 -19.35
C ALA A 427 14.95 -6.06 -20.76
N ASP A 428 14.57 -4.95 -21.39
CA ASP A 428 15.07 -4.58 -22.71
C ASP A 428 16.55 -4.22 -22.66
N LEU A 429 17.01 -3.51 -21.62
CA LEU A 429 18.42 -3.19 -21.43
C LEU A 429 19.26 -4.46 -21.22
N VAL A 430 18.77 -5.41 -20.42
CA VAL A 430 19.45 -6.70 -20.22
C VAL A 430 19.59 -7.45 -21.55
N THR A 431 18.53 -7.49 -22.35
CA THR A 431 18.54 -8.12 -23.68
C THR A 431 19.52 -7.41 -24.62
N ALA A 432 19.48 -6.07 -24.64
CA ALA A 432 20.40 -5.26 -25.45
C ALA A 432 21.88 -5.47 -25.06
N LEU A 433 22.17 -5.43 -23.75
CA LEU A 433 23.54 -5.66 -23.25
C LEU A 433 24.03 -7.07 -23.53
N ALA A 434 23.17 -8.09 -23.38
CA ALA A 434 23.51 -9.46 -23.73
C ALA A 434 23.81 -9.64 -25.21
N LEU A 435 23.05 -8.98 -26.10
CA LEU A 435 23.30 -8.92 -27.51
C LEU A 435 24.65 -8.25 -27.82
N LEU A 436 24.83 -7.04 -27.27
CA LEU A 436 26.03 -6.21 -27.52
C LEU A 436 27.32 -6.86 -26.99
N ALA A 437 27.21 -7.68 -25.92
CA ALA A 437 28.34 -8.44 -25.40
C ALA A 437 28.75 -9.62 -26.29
N ARG A 438 27.84 -10.20 -27.06
CA ARG A 438 28.06 -11.39 -27.88
C ARG A 438 28.46 -11.03 -29.32
N THR A 439 27.94 -9.92 -29.84
CA THR A 439 28.23 -9.53 -31.24
C THR A 439 29.55 -8.78 -31.37
N ARG A 440 30.29 -9.07 -32.45
CA ARG A 440 31.47 -8.32 -32.87
C ARG A 440 31.12 -7.27 -33.92
N ALA A 441 29.93 -7.31 -34.48
CA ALA A 441 29.49 -6.32 -35.46
C ALA A 441 29.38 -4.93 -34.80
N ASP A 442 29.87 -3.91 -35.48
CA ASP A 442 29.73 -2.52 -35.06
C ASP A 442 28.46 -1.88 -35.62
N THR A 443 27.86 -2.48 -36.66
CA THR A 443 26.62 -2.00 -37.27
C THR A 443 25.70 -3.14 -37.67
N ALA A 444 24.40 -3.01 -37.34
CA ALA A 444 23.37 -3.92 -37.83
C ALA A 444 22.01 -3.21 -37.79
N VAL A 445 21.58 -2.64 -38.91
CA VAL A 445 20.33 -1.86 -39.01
C VAL A 445 19.10 -2.69 -38.67
N VAL A 446 19.08 -3.99 -39.00
CA VAL A 446 17.97 -4.90 -38.70
C VAL A 446 17.78 -5.08 -37.18
N VAL A 447 18.88 -5.13 -36.43
CA VAL A 447 18.83 -5.15 -34.94
C VAL A 447 18.23 -3.85 -34.43
N GLY A 448 18.66 -2.71 -34.94
CA GLY A 448 18.10 -1.42 -34.57
C GLY A 448 16.60 -1.35 -34.79
N ARG A 449 16.11 -1.83 -35.94
CA ARG A 449 14.67 -1.90 -36.25
C ARG A 449 13.91 -2.79 -35.26
N ALA A 450 14.45 -3.96 -34.92
CA ALA A 450 13.82 -4.87 -33.94
C ALA A 450 13.60 -4.17 -32.58
N PHE A 451 14.61 -3.45 -32.10
CA PHE A 451 14.49 -2.71 -30.85
C PHE A 451 13.60 -1.47 -30.98
N VAL A 452 13.51 -0.81 -32.12
CA VAL A 452 12.55 0.29 -32.39
C VAL A 452 11.12 -0.26 -32.31
N ASP A 453 10.84 -1.38 -32.99
CA ASP A 453 9.50 -1.99 -32.97
C ASP A 453 9.12 -2.44 -31.56
N LEU A 454 10.07 -2.99 -30.81
CA LEU A 454 9.87 -3.33 -29.39
C LEU A 454 9.54 -2.08 -28.56
N ALA A 455 10.29 -0.99 -28.71
CA ALA A 455 10.06 0.28 -28.01
C ALA A 455 8.71 0.93 -28.36
N ARG A 456 8.18 0.63 -29.55
CA ARG A 456 6.85 1.07 -30.02
C ARG A 456 5.72 0.18 -29.49
N GLY A 457 6.05 -0.95 -28.86
CA GLY A 457 5.07 -1.96 -28.45
C GLY A 457 4.59 -2.86 -29.60
N ASP A 458 5.16 -2.74 -30.80
CA ASP A 458 4.88 -3.61 -31.94
C ASP A 458 5.67 -4.92 -31.82
N THR A 459 5.23 -5.76 -30.89
CA THR A 459 5.89 -7.02 -30.58
C THR A 459 5.86 -8.04 -31.73
N ALA A 460 4.90 -7.93 -32.65
CA ALA A 460 4.83 -8.79 -33.83
C ALA A 460 5.94 -8.45 -34.83
N SER A 461 6.05 -7.17 -35.21
CA SER A 461 7.12 -6.69 -36.06
C SER A 461 8.47 -6.90 -35.42
N ALA A 462 8.61 -6.63 -34.11
CA ALA A 462 9.85 -6.87 -33.37
C ALA A 462 10.30 -8.33 -33.46
N ALA A 463 9.40 -9.29 -33.24
CA ALA A 463 9.71 -10.72 -33.35
C ALA A 463 10.23 -11.07 -34.74
N THR A 464 9.56 -10.61 -35.81
CA THR A 464 9.98 -10.81 -37.20
C THR A 464 11.36 -10.24 -37.45
N GLN A 465 11.64 -9.02 -36.97
CA GLN A 465 12.94 -8.37 -37.12
C GLN A 465 14.03 -9.08 -36.31
N PHE A 466 13.74 -9.62 -35.11
CA PHE A 466 14.72 -10.40 -34.36
C PHE A 466 15.08 -11.71 -35.07
N VAL A 467 14.13 -12.38 -35.70
CA VAL A 467 14.43 -13.55 -36.56
C VAL A 467 15.35 -13.15 -37.72
N ALA A 468 15.02 -12.10 -38.46
CA ALA A 468 15.87 -11.60 -39.53
C ALA A 468 17.26 -11.18 -39.04
N ALA A 469 17.35 -10.58 -37.85
CA ALA A 469 18.61 -10.19 -37.22
C ALA A 469 19.49 -11.40 -36.88
N SER A 470 18.91 -12.56 -36.57
CA SER A 470 19.66 -13.78 -36.24
C SER A 470 20.50 -14.31 -37.43
N ASP A 471 20.07 -14.03 -38.65
CA ASP A 471 20.81 -14.42 -39.84
C ASP A 471 21.98 -13.46 -40.13
N VAL A 472 21.88 -12.21 -39.71
CA VAL A 472 22.91 -11.16 -39.89
C VAL A 472 23.94 -11.20 -38.77
N VAL A 473 23.49 -11.31 -37.50
CA VAL A 473 24.34 -11.29 -36.30
C VAL A 473 24.42 -12.72 -35.73
N ARG A 474 25.17 -13.56 -36.42
CA ARG A 474 25.25 -15.01 -36.12
C ARG A 474 25.79 -15.32 -34.71
N ASP A 475 26.72 -14.48 -34.22
CA ASP A 475 27.30 -14.64 -32.88
C ASP A 475 26.24 -14.54 -31.74
N ALA A 476 25.15 -13.86 -32.02
CA ALA A 476 24.03 -13.69 -31.05
C ALA A 476 22.75 -14.36 -31.55
N ALA A 477 22.78 -15.20 -32.59
CA ALA A 477 21.60 -15.83 -33.15
C ALA A 477 20.72 -16.56 -32.14
N PRO A 478 21.25 -17.40 -31.21
CA PRO A 478 20.40 -18.08 -30.23
C PRO A 478 19.64 -17.10 -29.32
N LEU A 479 20.27 -16.00 -28.88
CA LEU A 479 19.61 -14.96 -28.09
C LEU A 479 18.49 -14.25 -28.87
N LEU A 480 18.76 -13.92 -30.14
CA LEU A 480 17.79 -13.23 -31.01
C LEU A 480 16.58 -14.11 -31.32
N LEU A 481 16.81 -15.41 -31.62
CA LEU A 481 15.75 -16.39 -31.83
C LEU A 481 14.94 -16.62 -30.55
N ALA A 482 15.58 -16.77 -29.39
CA ALA A 482 14.90 -16.91 -28.10
C ALA A 482 14.08 -15.65 -27.76
N THR A 483 14.60 -14.46 -28.08
CA THR A 483 13.86 -13.21 -27.87
C THR A 483 12.60 -13.15 -28.73
N ALA A 484 12.69 -13.51 -30.02
CA ALA A 484 11.54 -13.61 -30.90
C ALA A 484 10.52 -14.63 -30.41
N ALA A 485 11.00 -15.80 -29.99
CA ALA A 485 10.13 -16.86 -29.47
C ALA A 485 9.42 -16.46 -28.17
N ARG A 486 10.09 -15.73 -27.26
CA ARG A 486 9.44 -15.15 -26.05
C ARG A 486 8.32 -14.19 -26.42
N LEU A 487 8.51 -13.34 -27.44
CA LEU A 487 7.50 -12.40 -27.91
C LEU A 487 6.26 -13.14 -28.44
N HIS A 488 6.45 -14.19 -29.29
CA HIS A 488 5.35 -15.03 -29.74
C HIS A 488 4.67 -15.79 -28.58
N THR A 489 5.44 -16.35 -27.65
CA THR A 489 4.89 -17.03 -26.45
C THR A 489 4.03 -16.09 -25.61
N ALA A 490 4.48 -14.84 -25.39
CA ALA A 490 3.73 -13.82 -24.66
C ALA A 490 2.40 -13.45 -25.36
N ARG A 491 2.36 -13.53 -26.68
CA ARG A 491 1.16 -13.29 -27.50
C ARG A 491 0.27 -14.53 -27.65
N ARG A 492 0.66 -15.68 -27.08
CA ARG A 492 -0.02 -16.98 -27.24
C ARG A 492 -0.01 -17.52 -28.68
N GLU A 493 0.99 -17.16 -29.44
CA GLU A 493 1.23 -17.61 -30.82
C GLU A 493 2.17 -18.81 -30.79
N ASP A 494 1.68 -19.94 -30.26
CA ASP A 494 2.51 -21.14 -30.05
C ASP A 494 2.96 -21.76 -31.37
N ALA A 495 2.17 -21.62 -32.45
CA ALA A 495 2.53 -22.11 -33.78
C ALA A 495 3.80 -21.43 -34.33
N GLU A 496 4.01 -20.14 -34.03
CA GLU A 496 5.16 -19.36 -34.43
C GLU A 496 6.33 -19.52 -33.43
N ALA A 497 6.01 -19.69 -32.14
CA ALA A 497 7.04 -19.84 -31.08
C ALA A 497 7.77 -21.19 -31.16
N ILE A 498 7.05 -22.30 -31.38
CA ILE A 498 7.61 -23.65 -31.38
C ILE A 498 8.76 -23.82 -32.37
N PRO A 499 8.65 -23.40 -33.66
CA PRO A 499 9.77 -23.54 -34.62
C PRO A 499 11.02 -22.78 -34.18
N LEU A 500 10.86 -21.65 -33.50
CA LEU A 500 12.00 -20.86 -33.03
C LEU A 500 12.67 -21.52 -31.83
N TRP A 501 11.88 -21.97 -30.83
CA TRP A 501 12.40 -22.73 -29.71
C TRP A 501 13.10 -24.01 -30.15
N LYS A 502 12.50 -24.74 -31.09
CA LYS A 502 13.09 -25.92 -31.71
C LYS A 502 14.44 -25.57 -32.38
N LYS A 503 14.51 -24.50 -33.15
CA LYS A 503 15.74 -24.05 -33.81
C LYS A 503 16.86 -23.74 -32.80
N VAL A 504 16.52 -23.13 -31.64
CA VAL A 504 17.49 -22.88 -30.57
C VAL A 504 18.04 -24.19 -30.00
N VAL A 505 17.18 -25.14 -29.66
CA VAL A 505 17.59 -26.43 -29.06
C VAL A 505 18.44 -27.26 -30.04
N GLU A 506 18.02 -27.36 -31.33
CA GLU A 506 18.65 -28.25 -32.31
C GLU A 506 19.93 -27.66 -32.94
N GLN A 507 19.98 -26.34 -33.12
CA GLN A 507 21.13 -25.72 -33.80
C GLN A 507 22.11 -25.04 -32.83
N TYR A 508 21.69 -24.76 -31.61
CA TYR A 508 22.48 -24.01 -30.62
C TYR A 508 22.39 -24.67 -29.22
N ALA A 509 22.53 -26.01 -29.17
CA ALA A 509 22.39 -26.77 -27.92
C ALA A 509 23.31 -26.29 -26.79
N ASP A 510 24.49 -25.75 -27.11
CA ASP A 510 25.43 -25.23 -26.12
C ASP A 510 25.16 -23.77 -25.71
N ALA A 511 24.13 -23.13 -26.28
CA ALA A 511 23.79 -21.75 -25.93
C ALA A 511 23.09 -21.64 -24.57
N PRO A 512 23.34 -20.56 -23.82
CA PRO A 512 22.65 -20.31 -22.56
C PRO A 512 21.12 -20.30 -22.64
N GLU A 513 20.55 -20.05 -23.81
CA GLU A 513 19.12 -20.04 -24.09
C GLU A 513 18.53 -21.44 -24.31
N ALA A 514 19.34 -22.47 -24.58
CA ALA A 514 18.85 -23.79 -24.92
C ALA A 514 18.02 -24.46 -23.79
N PRO A 515 18.39 -24.38 -22.51
CA PRO A 515 17.54 -24.91 -21.44
C PRO A 515 16.18 -24.21 -21.34
N GLU A 516 16.13 -22.89 -21.53
CA GLU A 516 14.88 -22.14 -21.57
C GLU A 516 14.03 -22.54 -22.78
N ALA A 517 14.68 -22.72 -23.93
CA ALA A 517 14.01 -23.14 -25.14
C ALA A 517 13.33 -24.50 -25.00
N ASP A 518 13.97 -25.50 -24.37
CA ASP A 518 13.33 -26.78 -24.07
C ASP A 518 12.14 -26.64 -23.13
N LEU A 519 12.26 -25.82 -22.07
CA LEU A 519 11.19 -25.59 -21.12
C LEU A 519 9.97 -24.96 -21.79
N GLU A 520 10.16 -23.87 -22.52
CA GLU A 520 9.07 -23.12 -23.14
C GLU A 520 8.48 -23.85 -24.36
N TRP A 521 9.29 -24.62 -25.11
CA TRP A 521 8.79 -25.51 -26.15
C TRP A 521 7.86 -26.57 -25.55
N GLY A 522 8.28 -27.22 -24.45
CA GLY A 522 7.42 -28.17 -23.75
C GLY A 522 6.10 -27.54 -23.28
N ARG A 523 6.16 -26.34 -22.75
CA ARG A 523 4.96 -25.60 -22.33
C ARG A 523 4.02 -25.24 -23.49
N ALA A 524 4.57 -24.86 -24.64
CA ALA A 524 3.78 -24.58 -25.83
C ALA A 524 3.09 -25.85 -26.35
N LEU A 525 3.80 -27.01 -26.35
CA LEU A 525 3.22 -28.31 -26.72
C LEU A 525 2.11 -28.72 -25.76
N ALA A 526 2.30 -28.54 -24.44
CA ALA A 526 1.27 -28.85 -23.43
C ALA A 526 0.00 -28.00 -23.62
N ARG A 527 0.14 -26.71 -23.94
CA ARG A 527 -1.00 -25.84 -24.29
C ARG A 527 -1.74 -26.32 -25.53
N GLY A 528 -1.00 -26.89 -26.48
CA GLY A 528 -1.55 -27.53 -27.69
C GLY A 528 -2.07 -28.95 -27.45
N HIS A 529 -2.15 -29.42 -26.20
CA HIS A 529 -2.57 -30.78 -25.81
C HIS A 529 -1.62 -31.91 -26.25
N ASP A 530 -0.42 -31.62 -26.72
CA ASP A 530 0.64 -32.61 -26.96
C ASP A 530 1.45 -32.85 -25.67
N VAL A 531 0.83 -33.60 -24.78
CA VAL A 531 1.41 -33.92 -23.47
C VAL A 531 2.67 -34.78 -23.59
N GLN A 532 2.70 -35.71 -24.56
CA GLN A 532 3.85 -36.60 -24.79
C GLN A 532 5.06 -35.81 -25.31
N GLY A 533 4.84 -34.96 -26.30
CA GLY A 533 5.85 -34.05 -26.79
C GLY A 533 6.39 -33.11 -25.71
N ALA A 534 5.48 -32.56 -24.89
CA ALA A 534 5.85 -31.70 -23.76
C ALA A 534 6.76 -32.42 -22.76
N MET A 535 6.38 -33.61 -22.31
CA MET A 535 7.18 -34.42 -21.40
C MET A 535 8.56 -34.71 -21.96
N SER A 536 8.63 -35.09 -23.26
CA SER A 536 9.92 -35.35 -23.92
C SER A 536 10.85 -34.14 -23.88
N ARG A 537 10.34 -32.91 -24.02
CA ARG A 537 11.16 -31.69 -23.95
C ARG A 537 11.64 -31.40 -22.54
N TRP A 538 10.79 -31.53 -21.55
CA TRP A 538 11.19 -31.32 -20.15
C TRP A 538 12.17 -32.39 -19.64
N GLU A 539 12.00 -33.67 -20.06
CA GLU A 539 12.97 -34.73 -19.77
C GLU A 539 14.31 -34.48 -20.48
N HIS A 540 14.29 -34.00 -21.73
CA HIS A 540 15.50 -33.59 -22.45
C HIS A 540 16.25 -32.49 -21.70
N LEU A 541 15.54 -31.44 -21.22
CA LEU A 541 16.15 -30.39 -20.39
C LEU A 541 16.84 -30.98 -19.15
N ILE A 542 16.15 -31.87 -18.41
CA ILE A 542 16.68 -32.45 -17.17
C ILE A 542 17.94 -33.28 -17.43
N LEU A 543 17.96 -34.01 -18.54
CA LEU A 543 19.06 -34.92 -18.87
C LEU A 543 20.24 -34.21 -19.51
N THR A 544 19.97 -33.27 -20.39
CA THR A 544 21.00 -32.57 -21.21
C THR A 544 21.62 -31.40 -20.44
N TYR A 545 20.83 -30.70 -19.60
CA TYR A 545 21.27 -29.51 -18.86
C TYR A 545 21.12 -29.66 -17.34
N PRO A 546 21.73 -30.69 -16.71
CA PRO A 546 21.49 -31.04 -15.28
C PRO A 546 21.89 -29.90 -14.30
N SER A 547 22.80 -29.01 -14.71
CA SER A 547 23.22 -27.85 -13.91
C SER A 547 22.34 -26.60 -14.10
N SER A 548 21.35 -26.65 -14.99
CA SER A 548 20.48 -25.49 -15.24
C SER A 548 19.58 -25.20 -14.05
N ALA A 549 19.43 -23.92 -13.70
CA ALA A 549 18.48 -23.44 -12.69
C ALA A 549 17.01 -23.77 -13.04
N LEU A 550 16.71 -24.17 -14.27
CA LEU A 550 15.38 -24.51 -14.75
C LEU A 550 15.00 -25.99 -14.49
N VAL A 551 15.95 -26.85 -14.12
CA VAL A 551 15.70 -28.28 -13.85
C VAL A 551 14.61 -28.52 -12.80
N PRO A 552 14.57 -27.82 -11.64
CA PRO A 552 13.49 -28.01 -10.67
C PRO A 552 12.12 -27.66 -11.23
N GLN A 553 12.06 -26.69 -12.15
CA GLN A 553 10.83 -26.27 -12.80
C GLN A 553 10.37 -27.32 -13.82
N ALA A 554 11.27 -27.84 -14.66
CA ALA A 554 10.97 -28.90 -15.61
C ALA A 554 10.46 -30.18 -14.89
N ARG A 555 11.05 -30.54 -13.74
CA ARG A 555 10.58 -31.69 -12.94
C ARG A 555 9.12 -31.50 -12.48
N ARG A 556 8.77 -30.31 -11.99
CA ARG A 556 7.37 -30.02 -11.60
C ARG A 556 6.41 -30.14 -12.77
N GLU A 557 6.80 -29.67 -13.96
CA GLU A 557 5.97 -29.79 -15.18
C GLU A 557 5.75 -31.28 -15.56
N VAL A 558 6.80 -32.12 -15.50
CA VAL A 558 6.68 -33.56 -15.76
C VAL A 558 5.76 -34.24 -14.74
N GLU A 559 5.90 -33.92 -13.44
CA GLU A 559 5.05 -34.49 -12.38
C GLU A 559 3.58 -34.08 -12.57
N ALA A 560 3.32 -32.81 -12.89
CA ALA A 560 1.97 -32.32 -13.17
C ALA A 560 1.35 -33.01 -14.39
N ALA A 561 2.12 -33.20 -15.47
CA ALA A 561 1.65 -33.87 -16.67
C ALA A 561 1.34 -35.36 -16.43
N ARG A 562 2.14 -36.06 -15.62
CA ARG A 562 1.89 -37.46 -15.22
C ARG A 562 0.64 -37.58 -14.35
N GLY A 563 0.43 -36.66 -13.40
CA GLY A 563 -0.76 -36.66 -12.54
C GLY A 563 -2.05 -36.42 -13.30
N SER A 564 -2.04 -35.58 -14.34
CA SER A 564 -3.20 -35.33 -15.20
C SER A 564 -3.50 -36.47 -16.18
N ALA A 565 -2.53 -37.31 -16.51
CA ALA A 565 -2.72 -38.48 -17.38
C ALA A 565 -3.31 -39.68 -16.63
N THR A 566 -3.34 -39.67 -15.31
CA THR A 566 -3.85 -40.75 -14.45
C THR A 566 -5.23 -40.43 -13.83
N SER A 567 -5.75 -39.26 -14.01
CA SER A 567 -7.11 -38.83 -13.62
C SER A 567 -8.05 -38.73 -14.83
#